data_b96f3f6eb2a4484661992bd03e1dfaf3
#
_entry.id   b96f3f6eb2a4484661992bd03e1dfaf3
#
_cell.length_a   1.000
_cell.length_b   1.000
_cell.length_c   1.000
_cell.angle_alpha   90.00
_cell.angle_beta   90.00
_cell.angle_gamma   90.00
#
_symmetry.space_group_name_H-M   'P 1'
#
loop_
_entity.id
_entity.type
_entity.pdbx_description
1 polymer ?
#
loop_
_entity_poly.entity_id
_entity_poly.type
_entity_poly.pdbx_seq_one_letter_code
_entity_poly.pdbx_strand_id
1 'polypeptide(L)'
;MRKIAILCLLLVGVLPALAGSYRPDEIPNVQRMDRRRYVSNPDGILSAGAVARIDSLCASLRERGLAQVAVVAVDDIAGGDAFSFAVELFRSWGVGSAESDNGLGILLVKELREIRFVTGGGLEGILPDALCKRIQLNYMLPAFREGDYSAGMVAGVEAAAAVLEGGEADLRGDGGELPAWMIFVIVVGFIVGPLGLVLAVYYARRRCPKCHKYTLRQDSQRVLSVTHNYRLVEYTYVCPNCGAVVKRQARNLRDDNFGGGAGGGTIIGGGFGRGSGGGFGGGFGGGAFGGGGPGSRW
;
A
#
# COMPACT_ATOMS: atom_id res chain seq x y z
N MET A 1 -46.10 -45.84 -0.32
CA MET A 1 -45.04 -45.86 0.69
C MET A 1 -43.62 -45.84 0.07
N ARG A 2 -43.30 -46.59 -0.99
CA ARG A 2 -41.97 -46.57 -1.65
C ARG A 2 -41.55 -45.21 -2.27
N LYS A 3 -42.50 -44.41 -2.79
CA LYS A 3 -42.23 -43.11 -3.41
C LYS A 3 -41.90 -42.00 -2.38
N ILE A 4 -42.44 -42.10 -1.16
CA ILE A 4 -42.16 -41.17 -0.07
C ILE A 4 -40.78 -41.45 0.54
N ALA A 5 -40.38 -42.73 0.64
CA ALA A 5 -39.05 -43.10 1.11
C ALA A 5 -37.91 -42.60 0.20
N ILE A 6 -38.12 -42.60 -1.13
CA ILE A 6 -37.16 -42.09 -2.11
C ILE A 6 -37.08 -40.56 -2.05
N LEU A 7 -38.20 -39.87 -1.80
CA LEU A 7 -38.17 -38.38 -1.62
C LEU A 7 -37.49 -37.97 -0.34
N CYS A 8 -37.63 -38.72 0.75
CA CYS A 8 -36.89 -38.46 1.98
C CYS A 8 -35.37 -38.80 1.88
N LEU A 9 -34.97 -39.75 1.05
CA LEU A 9 -33.56 -40.10 0.82
C LEU A 9 -32.83 -39.01 -0.01
N LEU A 10 -33.57 -38.30 -0.92
CA LEU A 10 -33.03 -37.21 -1.69
C LEU A 10 -32.89 -35.89 -0.90
N LEU A 11 -33.64 -35.72 0.19
CA LEU A 11 -33.59 -34.52 1.04
C LEU A 11 -32.44 -34.54 2.06
N VAL A 12 -31.83 -35.68 2.32
CA VAL A 12 -30.70 -35.82 3.29
C VAL A 12 -29.34 -35.45 2.66
N GLY A 13 -29.27 -35.22 1.34
CA GLY A 13 -28.02 -35.02 0.59
C GLY A 13 -27.51 -33.58 0.50
N VAL A 14 -28.22 -32.58 1.02
CA VAL A 14 -27.79 -31.17 0.94
C VAL A 14 -27.65 -30.60 2.36
N LEU A 15 -26.68 -31.14 3.10
CA LEU A 15 -26.11 -30.40 4.19
C LEU A 15 -25.19 -29.33 3.55
N PRO A 16 -25.49 -28.01 3.66
CA PRO A 16 -24.48 -27.03 3.34
C PRO A 16 -23.30 -27.31 4.29
N ALA A 17 -22.13 -27.59 3.72
CA ALA A 17 -20.89 -27.48 4.47
C ALA A 17 -20.86 -26.03 5.01
N LEU A 18 -21.15 -25.85 6.29
CA LEU A 18 -20.90 -24.61 6.99
C LEU A 18 -19.39 -24.43 6.90
N ALA A 19 -18.92 -23.62 5.95
CA ALA A 19 -17.57 -23.11 5.95
C ALA A 19 -17.42 -22.36 7.27
N GLY A 20 -16.78 -22.98 8.24
CA GLY A 20 -16.53 -22.37 9.54
C GLY A 20 -15.39 -21.37 9.37
N SER A 21 -15.56 -20.15 9.86
CA SER A 21 -14.45 -19.24 9.98
C SER A 21 -13.52 -19.70 11.10
N TYR A 22 -12.25 -19.89 10.79
CA TYR A 22 -11.24 -20.39 11.74
C TYR A 22 -10.77 -19.31 12.70
N ARG A 23 -10.51 -19.71 13.94
CA ARG A 23 -9.67 -18.95 14.87
C ARG A 23 -8.22 -19.44 14.78
N PRO A 24 -7.22 -18.62 15.19
CA PRO A 24 -5.81 -19.02 15.12
C PRO A 24 -5.49 -20.33 15.82
N ASP A 25 -6.18 -20.63 16.93
CA ASP A 25 -6.00 -21.84 17.73
C ASP A 25 -6.64 -23.10 17.10
N GLU A 26 -7.55 -22.94 16.15
CA GLU A 26 -8.26 -24.03 15.48
C GLU A 26 -7.49 -24.57 14.25
N ILE A 27 -6.54 -23.79 13.73
CA ILE A 27 -5.74 -24.21 12.57
C ILE A 27 -4.70 -25.26 12.99
N PRO A 28 -4.68 -26.42 12.34
CA PRO A 28 -3.75 -27.49 12.69
C PRO A 28 -2.31 -27.11 12.33
N ASN A 29 -1.43 -27.09 13.35
CA ASN A 29 0.00 -26.96 13.10
C ASN A 29 0.56 -28.29 12.63
N VAL A 30 0.67 -28.46 11.32
CA VAL A 30 1.09 -29.73 10.69
C VAL A 30 2.53 -30.13 11.06
N GLN A 31 3.42 -29.21 11.39
CA GLN A 31 4.80 -29.50 11.79
C GLN A 31 4.91 -30.20 13.14
N ARG A 32 3.91 -30.07 14.02
CA ARG A 32 3.85 -30.80 15.28
C ARG A 32 3.53 -32.28 15.06
N MET A 33 2.83 -32.61 13.96
CA MET A 33 2.44 -33.97 13.58
C MET A 33 3.51 -34.62 12.70
N ASP A 34 4.04 -33.89 11.73
CA ASP A 34 5.10 -34.32 10.83
C ASP A 34 6.03 -33.13 10.50
N ARG A 35 7.28 -33.24 10.91
CA ARG A 35 8.31 -32.21 10.72
C ARG A 35 8.65 -31.90 9.26
N ARG A 36 8.20 -32.72 8.33
CA ARG A 36 8.38 -32.55 6.87
C ARG A 36 7.23 -31.79 6.23
N ARG A 37 6.17 -31.49 6.98
CA ARG A 37 5.01 -30.77 6.47
C ARG A 37 5.06 -29.31 6.91
N TYR A 38 4.86 -28.43 5.97
CA TYR A 38 4.92 -26.99 6.15
C TYR A 38 3.60 -26.30 5.77
N VAL A 39 2.70 -27.03 5.08
CA VAL A 39 1.44 -26.53 4.55
C VAL A 39 0.26 -27.04 5.36
N SER A 40 -0.46 -26.14 6.03
CA SER A 40 -1.77 -26.42 6.63
C SER A 40 -2.87 -26.00 5.64
N ASN A 41 -3.62 -27.00 5.15
CA ASN A 41 -4.66 -26.84 4.11
C ASN A 41 -5.92 -27.62 4.51
N PRO A 42 -6.59 -27.22 5.62
CA PRO A 42 -7.72 -27.98 6.15
C PRO A 42 -8.91 -28.03 5.19
N ASP A 43 -9.14 -26.98 4.42
CA ASP A 43 -10.27 -26.88 3.49
C ASP A 43 -9.97 -27.45 2.09
N GLY A 44 -8.76 -27.96 1.87
CA GLY A 44 -8.38 -28.56 0.60
C GLY A 44 -8.30 -27.58 -0.57
N ILE A 45 -8.01 -26.30 -0.32
CA ILE A 45 -7.89 -25.25 -1.34
C ILE A 45 -6.75 -25.56 -2.31
N LEU A 46 -5.64 -26.05 -1.75
CA LEU A 46 -4.46 -26.42 -2.53
C LEU A 46 -4.51 -27.91 -2.89
N SER A 47 -4.13 -28.22 -4.11
CA SER A 47 -4.00 -29.61 -4.56
C SER A 47 -2.89 -30.35 -3.83
N ALA A 48 -2.99 -31.67 -3.72
CA ALA A 48 -1.95 -32.50 -3.08
C ALA A 48 -0.56 -32.34 -3.74
N GLY A 49 -0.53 -32.14 -5.07
CA GLY A 49 0.72 -31.89 -5.79
C GLY A 49 1.36 -30.53 -5.44
N ALA A 50 0.53 -29.49 -5.29
CA ALA A 50 1.00 -28.17 -4.86
C ALA A 50 1.53 -28.22 -3.41
N VAL A 51 0.82 -28.87 -2.50
CA VAL A 51 1.25 -29.07 -1.12
C VAL A 51 2.60 -29.78 -1.05
N ALA A 52 2.76 -30.90 -1.77
CA ALA A 52 4.03 -31.63 -1.81
C ALA A 52 5.19 -30.80 -2.37
N ARG A 53 4.94 -30.00 -3.41
CA ARG A 53 5.94 -29.11 -3.98
C ARG A 53 6.37 -28.02 -2.99
N ILE A 54 5.42 -27.39 -2.33
CA ILE A 54 5.68 -26.37 -1.32
C ILE A 54 6.42 -26.96 -0.11
N ASP A 55 5.99 -28.13 0.38
CA ASP A 55 6.66 -28.82 1.47
C ASP A 55 8.13 -29.11 1.13
N SER A 56 8.43 -29.55 -0.10
CA SER A 56 9.80 -29.80 -0.57
C SER A 56 10.66 -28.52 -0.58
N LEU A 57 10.12 -27.41 -1.07
CA LEU A 57 10.82 -26.11 -1.08
C LEU A 57 11.11 -25.62 0.34
N CYS A 58 10.11 -25.67 1.22
CA CYS A 58 10.25 -25.25 2.61
C CYS A 58 11.26 -26.12 3.37
N ALA A 59 11.28 -27.44 3.10
CA ALA A 59 12.27 -28.35 3.67
C ALA A 59 13.69 -27.96 3.24
N SER A 60 13.92 -27.71 1.96
CA SER A 60 15.22 -27.26 1.43
C SER A 60 15.70 -25.96 2.08
N LEU A 61 14.83 -24.95 2.21
CA LEU A 61 15.15 -23.69 2.87
C LEU A 61 15.55 -23.89 4.33
N ARG A 62 14.84 -24.74 5.04
CA ARG A 62 15.13 -25.09 6.44
C ARG A 62 16.44 -25.83 6.60
N GLU A 63 16.69 -26.86 5.78
CA GLU A 63 17.92 -27.64 5.82
C GLU A 63 19.16 -26.81 5.56
N ARG A 64 19.04 -25.79 4.72
CA ARG A 64 20.10 -24.82 4.42
C ARG A 64 20.19 -23.68 5.45
N GLY A 65 19.29 -23.66 6.43
CA GLY A 65 19.28 -22.63 7.47
C GLY A 65 18.84 -21.25 7.00
N LEU A 66 18.28 -21.13 5.78
CA LEU A 66 17.92 -19.86 5.17
C LEU A 66 16.63 -19.27 5.78
N ALA A 67 15.58 -20.09 5.88
CA ALA A 67 14.31 -19.65 6.44
C ALA A 67 13.51 -20.83 7.02
N GLN A 68 12.66 -20.54 7.99
CA GLN A 68 11.61 -21.44 8.46
C GLN A 68 10.26 -20.92 7.93
N VAL A 69 9.68 -21.65 6.99
CA VAL A 69 8.46 -21.24 6.31
C VAL A 69 7.26 -22.00 6.87
N ALA A 70 6.14 -21.34 7.06
CA ALA A 70 4.84 -21.95 7.35
C ALA A 70 3.80 -21.38 6.39
N VAL A 71 3.04 -22.26 5.75
CA VAL A 71 2.02 -21.90 4.77
C VAL A 71 0.66 -22.36 5.26
N VAL A 72 -0.32 -21.47 5.22
CA VAL A 72 -1.70 -21.75 5.62
C VAL A 72 -2.64 -21.31 4.50
N ALA A 73 -3.56 -22.19 4.11
CA ALA A 73 -4.61 -21.89 3.16
C ALA A 73 -5.96 -22.30 3.76
N VAL A 74 -6.84 -21.32 3.96
CA VAL A 74 -8.16 -21.51 4.58
C VAL A 74 -9.24 -20.78 3.80
N ASP A 75 -10.48 -21.29 3.86
CA ASP A 75 -11.60 -20.62 3.21
C ASP A 75 -11.91 -19.29 3.89
N ASP A 76 -12.08 -19.25 5.21
CA ASP A 76 -12.41 -18.03 5.94
C ASP A 76 -11.79 -17.98 7.34
N ILE A 77 -11.70 -16.78 7.93
CA ILE A 77 -11.14 -16.54 9.26
C ILE A 77 -12.08 -15.70 10.12
N ALA A 78 -12.06 -15.96 11.42
CA ALA A 78 -12.82 -15.18 12.39
C ALA A 78 -12.27 -13.75 12.50
N GLY A 79 -13.18 -12.77 12.52
CA GLY A 79 -12.83 -11.35 12.68
C GLY A 79 -12.46 -10.61 11.39
N GLY A 80 -12.22 -11.30 10.28
CA GLY A 80 -12.03 -10.67 8.95
C GLY A 80 -10.74 -9.86 8.78
N ASP A 81 -9.84 -9.81 9.77
CA ASP A 81 -8.53 -9.16 9.68
C ASP A 81 -7.43 -10.21 9.48
N ALA A 82 -7.08 -10.43 8.22
CA ALA A 82 -6.07 -11.39 7.84
C ALA A 82 -4.66 -11.06 8.36
N PHE A 83 -4.35 -9.80 8.62
CA PHE A 83 -3.06 -9.41 9.15
C PHE A 83 -2.90 -9.80 10.62
N SER A 84 -3.80 -9.33 11.49
CA SER A 84 -3.76 -9.66 12.91
C SER A 84 -3.86 -11.16 13.13
N PHE A 85 -4.70 -11.84 12.35
CA PHE A 85 -4.83 -13.29 12.37
C PHE A 85 -3.51 -13.99 12.02
N ALA A 86 -2.84 -13.61 10.93
CA ALA A 86 -1.57 -14.20 10.50
C ALA A 86 -0.46 -14.01 11.56
N VAL A 87 -0.35 -12.80 12.11
CA VAL A 87 0.65 -12.49 13.15
C VAL A 87 0.42 -13.34 14.39
N GLU A 88 -0.83 -13.43 14.88
CA GLU A 88 -1.18 -14.24 16.05
C GLU A 88 -0.90 -15.72 15.81
N LEU A 89 -1.34 -16.25 14.66
CA LEU A 89 -1.17 -17.64 14.27
C LEU A 89 0.31 -18.03 14.21
N PHE A 90 1.12 -17.35 13.40
CA PHE A 90 2.52 -17.72 13.19
C PHE A 90 3.38 -17.47 14.42
N ARG A 91 3.02 -16.46 15.24
CA ARG A 91 3.65 -16.27 16.55
C ARG A 91 3.34 -17.42 17.50
N SER A 92 2.09 -17.89 17.55
CA SER A 92 1.69 -19.03 18.40
C SER A 92 2.37 -20.34 17.98
N TRP A 93 2.68 -20.46 16.70
CA TRP A 93 3.43 -21.62 16.17
C TRP A 93 4.94 -21.51 16.39
N GLY A 94 5.46 -20.34 16.70
CA GLY A 94 6.89 -20.09 16.87
C GLY A 94 7.65 -20.24 15.56
N VAL A 95 7.10 -19.73 14.46
CA VAL A 95 7.73 -19.84 13.14
C VAL A 95 8.98 -18.96 13.11
N GLY A 96 10.13 -19.57 12.78
CA GLY A 96 11.44 -18.93 12.86
C GLY A 96 12.28 -19.46 14.03
N SER A 97 13.60 -19.28 13.95
CA SER A 97 14.48 -19.62 15.06
C SER A 97 14.62 -18.44 16.02
N ALA A 98 14.73 -18.73 17.32
CA ALA A 98 14.93 -17.69 18.33
C ALA A 98 16.26 -16.92 18.15
N GLU A 99 17.25 -17.50 17.47
CA GLU A 99 18.56 -16.92 17.26
C GLU A 99 18.64 -16.01 16.03
N SER A 100 17.99 -16.44 14.93
CA SER A 100 18.10 -15.75 13.63
C SER A 100 16.82 -15.04 13.20
N ASP A 101 15.69 -15.25 13.90
CA ASP A 101 14.37 -14.67 13.59
C ASP A 101 13.99 -14.79 12.09
N ASN A 102 14.35 -15.96 11.50
CA ASN A 102 14.26 -16.23 10.06
C ASN A 102 12.93 -16.90 9.66
N GLY A 103 11.84 -16.48 10.31
CA GLY A 103 10.50 -17.00 10.03
C GLY A 103 9.84 -16.33 8.84
N LEU A 104 9.12 -17.12 8.03
CA LEU A 104 8.23 -16.64 6.97
C LEU A 104 6.87 -17.33 7.10
N GLY A 105 5.84 -16.58 7.46
CA GLY A 105 4.45 -17.03 7.47
C GLY A 105 3.74 -16.57 6.20
N ILE A 106 3.02 -17.49 5.54
CA ILE A 106 2.20 -17.19 4.36
C ILE A 106 0.78 -17.64 4.64
N LEU A 107 -0.17 -16.71 4.65
CA LEU A 107 -1.60 -16.98 4.89
C LEU A 107 -2.42 -16.62 3.65
N LEU A 108 -3.14 -17.59 3.09
CA LEU A 108 -4.15 -17.42 2.07
C LEU A 108 -5.54 -17.55 2.70
N VAL A 109 -6.38 -16.51 2.56
CA VAL A 109 -7.79 -16.54 2.95
C VAL A 109 -8.64 -16.33 1.71
N LYS A 110 -9.29 -17.41 1.26
CA LYS A 110 -9.97 -17.47 -0.03
C LYS A 110 -11.19 -16.56 -0.11
N GLU A 111 -12.07 -16.58 0.91
CA GLU A 111 -13.29 -15.76 0.92
C GLU A 111 -12.99 -14.26 1.03
N LEU A 112 -11.94 -13.88 1.76
CA LEU A 112 -11.48 -12.49 1.81
C LEU A 112 -10.72 -12.08 0.55
N ARG A 113 -10.37 -13.04 -0.31
CA ARG A 113 -9.48 -12.85 -1.46
C ARG A 113 -8.19 -12.15 -1.05
N GLU A 114 -7.58 -12.63 0.00
CA GLU A 114 -6.42 -11.97 0.59
C GLU A 114 -5.28 -12.96 0.84
N ILE A 115 -4.08 -12.55 0.45
CA ILE A 115 -2.82 -13.23 0.75
C ILE A 115 -1.97 -12.33 1.64
N ARG A 116 -1.41 -12.89 2.71
CA ARG A 116 -0.52 -12.19 3.64
C ARG A 116 0.80 -12.91 3.77
N PHE A 117 1.89 -12.14 3.76
CA PHE A 117 3.20 -12.58 4.18
C PHE A 117 3.51 -11.93 5.52
N VAL A 118 4.10 -12.67 6.42
CA VAL A 118 4.60 -12.19 7.72
C VAL A 118 6.02 -12.67 7.86
N THR A 119 6.97 -11.73 7.89
CA THR A 119 8.42 -12.00 7.99
C THR A 119 8.93 -11.75 9.40
N GLY A 120 9.86 -12.58 9.86
CA GLY A 120 10.66 -12.29 11.05
C GLY A 120 11.75 -11.27 10.75
N GLY A 121 12.25 -10.59 11.78
CA GLY A 121 13.24 -9.52 11.63
C GLY A 121 14.54 -9.96 10.93
N GLY A 122 14.93 -11.22 11.06
CA GLY A 122 16.09 -11.77 10.35
C GLY A 122 15.95 -11.88 8.84
N LEU A 123 14.72 -11.86 8.32
CA LEU A 123 14.46 -11.90 6.88
C LEU A 123 14.24 -10.52 6.26
N GLU A 124 14.00 -9.47 7.04
CA GLU A 124 13.69 -8.13 6.52
C GLU A 124 14.79 -7.57 5.60
N GLY A 125 16.06 -7.94 5.85
CA GLY A 125 17.19 -7.52 5.03
C GLY A 125 17.26 -8.23 3.66
N ILE A 126 16.68 -9.43 3.54
CA ILE A 126 16.73 -10.27 2.33
C ILE A 126 15.38 -10.24 1.61
N LEU A 127 14.31 -10.34 2.37
CA LEU A 127 12.92 -10.39 1.89
C LEU A 127 12.09 -9.27 2.53
N PRO A 128 12.38 -7.98 2.23
CA PRO A 128 11.61 -6.86 2.75
C PRO A 128 10.18 -6.84 2.21
N ASP A 129 9.29 -6.11 2.88
CA ASP A 129 7.87 -5.98 2.55
C ASP A 129 7.61 -5.63 1.08
N ALA A 130 8.45 -4.76 0.51
CA ALA A 130 8.34 -4.38 -0.90
C ALA A 130 8.56 -5.56 -1.85
N LEU A 131 9.50 -6.46 -1.53
CA LEU A 131 9.72 -7.69 -2.30
C LEU A 131 8.59 -8.70 -2.10
N CYS A 132 8.13 -8.91 -0.87
CA CYS A 132 6.97 -9.75 -0.58
C CYS A 132 5.75 -9.26 -1.39
N LYS A 133 5.50 -7.96 -1.43
CA LYS A 133 4.41 -7.37 -2.22
C LYS A 133 4.58 -7.63 -3.71
N ARG A 134 5.79 -7.50 -4.26
CA ARG A 134 6.08 -7.80 -5.66
C ARG A 134 5.85 -9.27 -6.00
N ILE A 135 6.29 -10.19 -5.12
CA ILE A 135 6.04 -11.62 -5.27
C ILE A 135 4.53 -11.89 -5.34
N GLN A 136 3.76 -11.32 -4.42
CA GLN A 136 2.31 -11.48 -4.44
C GLN A 136 1.70 -10.99 -5.76
N LEU A 137 2.03 -9.77 -6.19
CA LEU A 137 1.45 -9.14 -7.38
C LEU A 137 1.81 -9.87 -8.68
N ASN A 138 3.07 -10.31 -8.82
CA ASN A 138 3.58 -10.82 -10.08
C ASN A 138 3.43 -12.33 -10.25
N TYR A 139 3.54 -13.09 -9.15
CA TYR A 139 3.56 -14.55 -9.21
C TYR A 139 2.28 -15.20 -8.67
N MET A 140 1.61 -14.58 -7.68
CA MET A 140 0.46 -15.21 -7.03
C MET A 140 -0.87 -14.72 -7.58
N LEU A 141 -1.07 -13.40 -7.62
CA LEU A 141 -2.35 -12.80 -7.95
C LEU A 141 -2.86 -13.10 -9.37
N PRO A 142 -2.03 -13.22 -10.42
CA PRO A 142 -2.53 -13.60 -11.74
C PRO A 142 -3.29 -14.94 -11.71
N ALA A 143 -2.68 -15.98 -11.13
CA ALA A 143 -3.31 -17.29 -10.99
C ALA A 143 -4.53 -17.27 -10.05
N PHE A 144 -4.47 -16.51 -8.96
CA PHE A 144 -5.60 -16.37 -8.03
C PHE A 144 -6.83 -15.73 -8.67
N ARG A 145 -6.65 -14.78 -9.58
CA ARG A 145 -7.75 -14.17 -10.36
C ARG A 145 -8.42 -15.16 -11.29
N GLU A 146 -7.68 -16.16 -11.76
CA GLU A 146 -8.18 -17.26 -12.57
C GLU A 146 -8.77 -18.41 -11.73
N GLY A 147 -8.67 -18.30 -10.39
CA GLY A 147 -9.14 -19.31 -9.44
C GLY A 147 -8.12 -20.43 -9.19
N ASP A 148 -6.93 -20.40 -9.80
CA ASP A 148 -5.88 -21.39 -9.55
C ASP A 148 -5.01 -21.00 -8.36
N TYR A 149 -5.54 -21.27 -7.17
CA TYR A 149 -4.82 -21.02 -5.91
C TYR A 149 -3.58 -21.90 -5.77
N SER A 150 -3.62 -23.10 -6.35
CA SER A 150 -2.51 -24.06 -6.29
C SER A 150 -1.29 -23.54 -7.05
N ALA A 151 -1.47 -23.14 -8.31
CA ALA A 151 -0.40 -22.60 -9.13
C ALA A 151 0.16 -21.31 -8.55
N GLY A 152 -0.71 -20.39 -8.11
CA GLY A 152 -0.29 -19.12 -7.52
C GLY A 152 0.51 -19.31 -6.23
N MET A 153 0.11 -20.23 -5.34
CA MET A 153 0.85 -20.49 -4.11
C MET A 153 2.22 -21.12 -4.40
N VAL A 154 2.30 -22.08 -5.31
CA VAL A 154 3.59 -22.67 -5.72
C VAL A 154 4.51 -21.61 -6.30
N ALA A 155 4.04 -20.83 -7.27
CA ALA A 155 4.83 -19.76 -7.91
C ALA A 155 5.33 -18.72 -6.89
N GLY A 156 4.49 -18.33 -5.95
CA GLY A 156 4.87 -17.37 -4.91
C GLY A 156 5.93 -17.91 -3.94
N VAL A 157 5.79 -19.18 -3.51
CA VAL A 157 6.78 -19.81 -2.64
C VAL A 157 8.10 -20.06 -3.38
N GLU A 158 8.06 -20.45 -4.66
CA GLU A 158 9.25 -20.58 -5.51
C GLU A 158 9.99 -19.25 -5.67
N ALA A 159 9.25 -18.16 -5.93
CA ALA A 159 9.84 -16.82 -6.03
C ALA A 159 10.46 -16.36 -4.69
N ALA A 160 9.78 -16.61 -3.57
CA ALA A 160 10.32 -16.32 -2.25
C ALA A 160 11.60 -17.14 -1.96
N ALA A 161 11.58 -18.44 -2.29
CA ALA A 161 12.74 -19.31 -2.14
C ALA A 161 13.93 -18.83 -2.97
N ALA A 162 13.72 -18.45 -4.22
CA ALA A 162 14.76 -17.91 -5.10
C ALA A 162 15.43 -16.66 -4.50
N VAL A 163 14.64 -15.76 -3.93
CA VAL A 163 15.18 -14.56 -3.24
C VAL A 163 16.00 -14.95 -2.02
N LEU A 164 15.49 -15.86 -1.17
CA LEU A 164 16.17 -16.32 0.03
C LEU A 164 17.47 -17.08 -0.27
N GLU A 165 17.58 -17.70 -1.44
CA GLU A 165 18.78 -18.36 -1.94
C GLU A 165 19.82 -17.41 -2.53
N GLY A 166 19.56 -16.10 -2.52
CA GLY A 166 20.43 -15.07 -3.09
C GLY A 166 20.30 -14.94 -4.60
N GLY A 167 19.28 -15.58 -5.21
CA GLY A 167 18.92 -15.39 -6.59
C GLY A 167 18.18 -14.05 -6.76
N GLU A 168 18.43 -13.37 -7.86
CA GLU A 168 17.51 -12.36 -8.35
C GLU A 168 16.28 -13.12 -8.89
N ALA A 169 15.21 -13.20 -8.10
CA ALA A 169 13.91 -13.48 -8.71
C ALA A 169 13.71 -12.40 -9.76
N ASP A 170 13.36 -12.77 -10.99
CA ASP A 170 13.05 -11.79 -12.06
C ASP A 170 11.77 -11.04 -11.66
N LEU A 171 11.94 -10.15 -10.68
CA LEU A 171 10.89 -9.31 -10.11
C LEU A 171 10.56 -8.13 -11.04
N ARG A 172 11.08 -8.13 -12.25
CA ARG A 172 10.62 -7.32 -13.36
C ARG A 172 9.27 -7.84 -13.87
N GLY A 173 8.31 -7.90 -12.93
CA GLY A 173 6.92 -7.97 -13.34
C GLY A 173 6.60 -6.68 -14.06
N ASP A 174 5.81 -6.81 -15.07
CA ASP A 174 5.16 -5.80 -15.90
C ASP A 174 4.24 -4.87 -15.08
N GLY A 175 4.70 -4.45 -13.92
CA GLY A 175 4.16 -3.30 -13.20
C GLY A 175 4.54 -2.10 -14.04
N GLY A 176 3.66 -1.74 -14.98
CA GLY A 176 3.85 -0.73 -16.00
C GLY A 176 4.64 0.46 -15.51
N GLU A 177 5.96 0.35 -15.59
CA GLU A 177 6.82 1.51 -15.47
C GLU A 177 6.36 2.44 -16.58
N LEU A 178 5.73 3.52 -16.19
CA LEU A 178 5.35 4.55 -17.15
C LEU A 178 6.60 4.86 -17.97
N PRO A 179 6.55 4.69 -19.29
CA PRO A 179 7.73 4.90 -20.12
C PRO A 179 8.30 6.29 -19.83
N ALA A 180 9.61 6.40 -19.75
CA ALA A 180 10.30 7.63 -19.32
C ALA A 180 9.81 8.90 -20.03
N TRP A 181 9.39 8.79 -21.30
CA TRP A 181 8.77 9.90 -22.02
C TRP A 181 7.43 10.33 -21.43
N MET A 182 6.62 9.41 -20.87
CA MET A 182 5.32 9.74 -20.25
C MET A 182 5.54 10.44 -18.91
N ILE A 183 6.52 10.00 -18.11
CA ILE A 183 6.94 10.71 -16.89
C ILE A 183 7.40 12.11 -17.24
N PHE A 184 8.22 12.25 -18.29
CA PHE A 184 8.68 13.54 -18.79
C PHE A 184 7.50 14.45 -19.20
N VAL A 185 6.51 13.94 -19.94
CA VAL A 185 5.31 14.70 -20.36
C VAL A 185 4.50 15.14 -19.15
N ILE A 186 4.32 14.27 -18.14
CA ILE A 186 3.60 14.63 -16.91
C ILE A 186 4.33 15.74 -16.15
N VAL A 187 5.65 15.59 -15.95
CA VAL A 187 6.46 16.59 -15.23
C VAL A 187 6.48 17.93 -15.97
N VAL A 188 6.70 17.89 -17.28
CA VAL A 188 6.67 19.11 -18.12
C VAL A 188 5.28 19.74 -18.11
N GLY A 189 4.21 18.95 -18.22
CA GLY A 189 2.83 19.45 -18.14
C GLY A 189 2.53 20.13 -16.80
N PHE A 190 3.03 19.56 -15.71
CA PHE A 190 2.85 20.10 -14.35
C PHE A 190 3.59 21.42 -14.12
N ILE A 191 4.71 21.62 -14.83
CA ILE A 191 5.51 22.86 -14.74
C ILE A 191 5.03 23.89 -15.76
N VAL A 192 4.88 23.49 -17.03
CA VAL A 192 4.56 24.41 -18.14
C VAL A 192 3.10 24.86 -18.08
N GLY A 193 2.18 23.99 -17.64
CA GLY A 193 0.75 24.33 -17.54
C GLY A 193 0.48 25.52 -16.61
N PRO A 194 0.89 25.45 -15.33
CA PRO A 194 0.70 26.59 -14.41
C PRO A 194 1.46 27.85 -14.84
N LEU A 195 2.70 27.67 -15.34
CA LEU A 195 3.49 28.81 -15.83
C LEU A 195 2.82 29.49 -17.03
N GLY A 196 2.31 28.70 -17.99
CA GLY A 196 1.55 29.20 -19.13
C GLY A 196 0.28 29.95 -18.69
N LEU A 197 -0.44 29.42 -17.70
CA LEU A 197 -1.62 30.09 -17.14
C LEU A 197 -1.26 31.42 -16.47
N VAL A 198 -0.21 31.46 -15.68
CA VAL A 198 0.28 32.70 -15.04
C VAL A 198 0.66 33.72 -16.08
N LEU A 199 1.41 33.32 -17.11
CA LEU A 199 1.79 34.20 -18.21
C LEU A 199 0.56 34.69 -18.99
N ALA A 200 -0.38 33.84 -19.30
CA ALA A 200 -1.63 34.19 -19.99
C ALA A 200 -2.43 35.23 -19.19
N VAL A 201 -2.60 35.02 -17.87
CA VAL A 201 -3.26 36.00 -16.99
C VAL A 201 -2.48 37.31 -16.91
N TYR A 202 -1.16 37.23 -16.82
CA TYR A 202 -0.30 38.42 -16.80
C TYR A 202 -0.45 39.27 -18.08
N TYR A 203 -0.38 38.65 -19.25
CA TYR A 203 -0.58 39.36 -20.53
C TYR A 203 -2.02 39.83 -20.69
N ALA A 204 -3.02 39.04 -20.34
CA ALA A 204 -4.42 39.44 -20.40
C ALA A 204 -4.71 40.66 -19.53
N ARG A 205 -4.09 40.76 -18.35
CA ARG A 205 -4.25 41.92 -17.46
C ARG A 205 -3.61 43.20 -18.02
N ARG A 206 -2.57 43.11 -18.84
CA ARG A 206 -1.88 44.22 -19.48
C ARG A 206 -2.48 44.68 -20.80
N ARG A 207 -3.44 43.92 -21.36
CA ARG A 207 -4.09 44.26 -22.62
C ARG A 207 -5.01 45.49 -22.45
N CYS A 208 -4.75 46.57 -23.24
CA CYS A 208 -5.57 47.75 -23.27
C CYS A 208 -6.88 47.44 -24.03
N PRO A 209 -8.08 47.74 -23.47
CA PRO A 209 -9.35 47.49 -24.14
C PRO A 209 -9.57 48.41 -25.38
N LYS A 210 -8.89 49.54 -25.47
CA LYS A 210 -9.07 50.50 -26.57
C LYS A 210 -8.12 50.25 -27.76
N CYS A 211 -6.83 50.02 -27.51
CA CYS A 211 -5.84 49.84 -28.58
C CYS A 211 -5.32 48.38 -28.70
N HIS A 212 -5.79 47.47 -27.87
CA HIS A 212 -5.46 46.05 -27.80
C HIS A 212 -3.97 45.72 -27.59
N LYS A 213 -3.11 46.71 -27.35
CA LYS A 213 -1.69 46.50 -27.02
C LYS A 213 -1.50 46.16 -25.54
N TYR A 214 -0.43 45.44 -25.24
CA TYR A 214 -0.08 44.97 -23.88
C TYR A 214 0.74 46.03 -23.12
N THR A 215 0.24 47.28 -23.06
CA THR A 215 1.00 48.42 -22.57
C THR A 215 0.39 49.08 -21.33
N LEU A 216 -0.70 48.53 -20.76
CA LEU A 216 -1.30 49.08 -19.55
C LEU A 216 -0.28 49.08 -18.40
N ARG A 217 -0.07 50.26 -17.79
CA ARG A 217 0.73 50.43 -16.57
C ARG A 217 -0.18 50.92 -15.44
N GLN A 218 0.09 50.42 -14.23
CA GLN A 218 -0.56 50.93 -13.05
C GLN A 218 0.02 52.29 -12.71
N ASP A 219 -0.84 53.27 -12.59
CA ASP A 219 -0.48 54.65 -12.29
C ASP A 219 -0.70 54.97 -10.79
N SER A 220 -1.88 54.62 -10.29
CA SER A 220 -2.22 54.87 -8.91
C SER A 220 -3.10 53.79 -8.31
N GLN A 221 -3.17 53.78 -6.98
CA GLN A 221 -4.07 52.93 -6.22
C GLN A 221 -4.77 53.71 -5.12
N ARG A 222 -6.06 53.44 -4.92
CA ARG A 222 -6.86 54.09 -3.89
C ARG A 222 -7.65 53.06 -3.11
N VAL A 223 -7.54 53.10 -1.79
CA VAL A 223 -8.35 52.24 -0.91
C VAL A 223 -9.76 52.83 -0.83
N LEU A 224 -10.76 52.08 -1.25
CA LEU A 224 -12.16 52.51 -1.25
C LEU A 224 -12.85 52.17 0.07
N SER A 225 -12.60 51.00 0.61
CA SER A 225 -13.15 50.57 1.89
C SER A 225 -12.26 49.52 2.56
N VAL A 226 -12.30 49.51 3.89
CA VAL A 226 -11.61 48.52 4.71
C VAL A 226 -12.65 47.84 5.57
N THR A 227 -12.76 46.52 5.44
CA THR A 227 -13.63 45.68 6.24
C THR A 227 -12.75 44.77 7.12
N HIS A 228 -13.32 44.11 8.10
CA HIS A 228 -12.55 43.23 9.00
C HIS A 228 -11.69 42.20 8.25
N ASN A 229 -12.18 41.62 7.15
CA ASN A 229 -11.54 40.51 6.44
C ASN A 229 -10.84 40.91 5.12
N TYR A 230 -11.16 42.10 4.54
CA TYR A 230 -10.57 42.49 3.25
C TYR A 230 -10.51 44.00 3.10
N ARG A 231 -9.61 44.44 2.20
CA ARG A 231 -9.54 45.83 1.68
C ARG A 231 -10.02 45.85 0.25
N LEU A 232 -10.95 46.73 -0.07
CA LEU A 232 -11.31 47.03 -1.46
C LEU A 232 -10.41 48.13 -1.98
N VAL A 233 -9.60 47.83 -2.99
CA VAL A 233 -8.64 48.75 -3.60
C VAL A 233 -9.00 48.93 -5.05
N GLU A 234 -9.10 50.21 -5.46
CA GLU A 234 -9.22 50.61 -6.86
C GLU A 234 -7.82 50.90 -7.43
N TYR A 235 -7.49 50.18 -8.48
CA TYR A 235 -6.26 50.37 -9.25
C TYR A 235 -6.57 51.14 -10.52
N THR A 236 -5.89 52.24 -10.75
CA THR A 236 -5.99 53.03 -11.99
C THR A 236 -4.84 52.64 -12.91
N TYR A 237 -5.18 52.18 -14.09
CA TYR A 237 -4.21 51.85 -15.13
C TYR A 237 -4.30 52.83 -16.26
N VAL A 238 -3.16 53.30 -16.77
CA VAL A 238 -3.05 54.19 -17.90
C VAL A 238 -2.32 53.53 -19.06
N CYS A 239 -2.83 53.66 -20.26
CA CYS A 239 -2.17 53.15 -21.45
C CYS A 239 -1.30 54.24 -22.06
N PRO A 240 0.05 54.13 -22.08
CA PRO A 240 0.93 55.13 -22.65
C PRO A 240 0.80 55.28 -24.17
N ASN A 241 0.21 54.28 -24.86
CA ASN A 241 0.07 54.31 -26.31
C ASN A 241 -1.18 55.07 -26.80
N CYS A 242 -2.30 55.04 -26.05
CA CYS A 242 -3.56 55.65 -26.48
C CYS A 242 -4.22 56.55 -25.42
N GLY A 243 -3.57 56.73 -24.26
CA GLY A 243 -4.08 57.54 -23.16
C GLY A 243 -5.31 57.00 -22.43
N ALA A 244 -5.76 55.80 -22.76
CA ALA A 244 -6.94 55.23 -22.13
C ALA A 244 -6.67 54.94 -20.64
N VAL A 245 -7.62 55.37 -19.78
CA VAL A 245 -7.60 55.11 -18.33
C VAL A 245 -8.58 53.98 -18.04
N VAL A 246 -8.10 52.94 -17.35
CA VAL A 246 -8.89 51.78 -16.96
C VAL A 246 -8.84 51.63 -15.45
N LYS A 247 -10.00 51.64 -14.80
CA LYS A 247 -10.12 51.39 -13.36
C LYS A 247 -10.54 49.96 -13.09
N ARG A 248 -9.86 49.31 -12.18
CA ARG A 248 -10.16 47.92 -11.74
C ARG A 248 -10.19 47.87 -10.23
N GLN A 249 -11.21 47.21 -9.68
CA GLN A 249 -11.33 47.00 -8.25
C GLN A 249 -10.91 45.59 -7.90
N ALA A 250 -10.14 45.43 -6.84
CA ALA A 250 -9.74 44.16 -6.31
C ALA A 250 -9.97 44.10 -4.79
N ARG A 251 -10.36 42.91 -4.31
CA ARG A 251 -10.46 42.61 -2.89
C ARG A 251 -9.16 41.92 -2.46
N ASN A 252 -8.40 42.61 -1.62
CA ASN A 252 -7.19 42.03 -1.04
C ASN A 252 -7.53 41.55 0.38
N LEU A 253 -7.20 40.33 0.72
CA LEU A 253 -7.31 39.82 2.09
C LEU A 253 -6.48 40.72 3.01
N ARG A 254 -7.00 41.01 4.19
CA ARG A 254 -6.27 41.76 5.19
C ARG A 254 -5.39 40.76 5.95
N ASP A 255 -4.08 40.78 5.67
CA ASP A 255 -3.08 40.13 6.49
C ASP A 255 -2.86 40.98 7.74
N ASP A 256 -3.52 40.64 8.84
CA ASP A 256 -3.31 41.28 10.14
C ASP A 256 -1.97 40.92 10.79
N ASN A 257 -1.10 40.17 10.09
CA ASN A 257 0.15 39.65 10.62
C ASN A 257 1.40 40.42 10.09
N PHE A 258 1.24 41.66 9.57
CA PHE A 258 2.38 42.50 9.20
C PHE A 258 2.54 43.69 10.15
N GLY A 259 2.82 43.37 11.42
CA GLY A 259 3.34 44.31 12.42
C GLY A 259 4.86 44.27 12.41
N GLY A 260 5.48 45.24 11.77
CA GLY A 260 6.77 45.81 12.04
C GLY A 260 7.98 44.88 12.20
N GLY A 261 8.94 44.95 11.26
CA GLY A 261 10.30 44.43 11.49
C GLY A 261 11.02 44.15 10.19
N ALA A 262 11.86 45.09 9.79
CA ALA A 262 12.89 44.85 8.76
C ALA A 262 13.83 43.70 9.19
N GLY A 263 14.09 42.73 8.31
CA GLY A 263 15.14 41.75 8.56
C GLY A 263 14.84 40.44 7.82
N GLY A 264 15.61 40.15 6.78
CA GLY A 264 15.54 38.93 6.00
C GLY A 264 15.84 37.70 6.82
N GLY A 265 15.31 36.58 6.35
CA GLY A 265 15.63 35.26 6.90
C GLY A 265 14.58 34.22 6.59
N THR A 266 14.73 33.56 5.47
CA THR A 266 14.08 32.30 5.17
C THR A 266 14.51 31.26 6.20
N ILE A 267 13.59 30.75 7.02
CA ILE A 267 13.85 29.56 7.83
C ILE A 267 12.79 28.52 7.50
N ILE A 268 13.18 27.54 6.67
CA ILE A 268 12.55 26.24 6.59
C ILE A 268 13.09 25.44 7.80
N GLY A 269 12.26 25.23 8.80
CA GLY A 269 12.60 24.44 9.97
C GLY A 269 11.47 23.50 10.33
N GLY A 270 11.52 22.28 9.82
CA GLY A 270 10.67 21.18 10.27
C GLY A 270 11.07 20.74 11.66
N GLY A 271 10.26 21.03 12.68
CA GLY A 271 10.42 20.52 14.02
C GLY A 271 9.81 19.13 14.17
N PHE A 272 10.63 18.10 14.22
CA PHE A 272 10.23 16.77 14.70
C PHE A 272 10.14 16.83 16.22
N GLY A 273 8.89 16.77 16.71
CA GLY A 273 8.61 16.58 18.14
C GLY A 273 8.98 15.17 18.57
N ARG A 274 9.98 15.09 19.44
CA ARG A 274 10.43 13.89 20.14
C ARG A 274 9.46 13.64 21.29
N GLY A 275 8.53 12.66 21.11
CA GLY A 275 7.71 12.12 22.18
C GLY A 275 8.43 10.98 22.87
N SER A 276 8.96 11.22 24.05
CA SER A 276 9.45 10.24 25.03
C SER A 276 8.26 9.63 25.75
N GLY A 277 8.20 8.35 25.91
CA GLY A 277 7.22 7.67 26.76
C GLY A 277 7.35 6.16 26.69
N GLY A 278 8.09 5.58 27.63
CA GLY A 278 7.60 4.69 28.65
C GLY A 278 7.69 3.21 28.27
N GLY A 279 8.75 2.54 28.72
CA GLY A 279 8.90 1.10 28.69
C GLY A 279 7.91 0.40 29.62
N PHE A 280 7.47 -0.78 29.22
CA PHE A 280 7.13 -1.88 30.11
C PHE A 280 7.82 -3.13 29.60
N GLY A 281 8.78 -3.58 30.40
CA GLY A 281 9.47 -4.83 30.19
C GLY A 281 8.53 -6.00 30.52
N GLY A 282 8.68 -7.05 29.74
CA GLY A 282 8.09 -8.34 29.95
C GLY A 282 8.69 -9.29 28.93
N GLY A 283 9.81 -9.93 29.29
CA GLY A 283 10.50 -10.87 28.42
C GLY A 283 9.71 -12.15 28.27
N PHE A 284 9.51 -12.57 27.01
CA PHE A 284 9.42 -13.97 26.61
C PHE A 284 10.25 -14.12 25.36
N GLY A 285 11.22 -15.06 25.43
CA GLY A 285 12.06 -15.43 24.28
C GLY A 285 11.23 -16.15 23.24
N GLY A 286 10.86 -15.44 22.21
CA GLY A 286 10.25 -15.94 20.98
C GLY A 286 10.46 -14.85 19.95
N GLY A 287 10.85 -15.22 18.73
CA GLY A 287 11.13 -14.27 17.66
C GLY A 287 10.08 -13.19 17.55
N ALA A 288 10.52 -11.96 17.49
CA ALA A 288 9.63 -10.81 17.41
C ALA A 288 9.20 -10.62 15.95
N PHE A 289 8.05 -11.15 15.56
CA PHE A 289 7.36 -10.68 14.36
C PHE A 289 7.00 -9.20 14.56
N GLY A 290 7.84 -8.32 14.14
CA GLY A 290 7.75 -6.87 14.31
C GLY A 290 7.58 -6.11 13.01
N GLY A 291 7.14 -6.75 11.94
CA GLY A 291 6.92 -6.10 10.66
C GLY A 291 5.44 -6.08 10.28
N GLY A 292 4.95 -4.97 9.76
CA GLY A 292 3.68 -4.89 9.06
C GLY A 292 3.78 -5.67 7.76
N GLY A 293 3.51 -7.00 7.79
CA GLY A 293 3.62 -7.86 6.63
C GLY A 293 2.71 -7.40 5.48
N PRO A 294 3.20 -7.35 4.22
CA PRO A 294 2.42 -6.91 3.09
C PRO A 294 1.29 -7.88 2.79
N GLY A 295 0.12 -7.35 2.50
CA GLY A 295 -1.01 -8.11 2.01
C GLY A 295 -1.47 -7.63 0.64
N SER A 296 -2.02 -8.55 -0.14
CA SER A 296 -2.65 -8.26 -1.42
C SER A 296 -4.03 -8.87 -1.50
N ARG A 297 -4.95 -8.15 -2.14
CA ARG A 297 -6.29 -8.60 -2.50
C ARG A 297 -6.41 -8.66 -4.01
N TRP A 298 -7.29 -9.56 -4.53
CA TRP A 298 -7.55 -9.75 -5.95
C TRP A 298 -9.02 -9.77 -6.32
#